data_5cac851d3b8d51535fa72a69d6237127
#
_entry.id   5cac851d3b8d51535fa72a69d6237127
#
_cell.length_a   1.000
_cell.length_b   1.000
_cell.length_c   1.000
_cell.angle_alpha   90.00
_cell.angle_beta   90.00
_cell.angle_gamma   90.00
#
_symmetry.space_group_name_H-M   'P 1'
#
loop_
_entity.id
_entity.type
_entity.pdbx_description
1 polymer ?
#
loop_
_entity_poly.entity_id
_entity_poly.type
_entity_poly.pdbx_seq_one_letter_code
_entity_poly.pdbx_strand_id
1 'polypeptide(L)'
;TQIKKLTKNKKFPIIIDEEGKRVSRLKNMLNHNMTASFFGNLYQEDKNFCINIYKHYILSLNKILKKIGININSIPVLDVLRHNTNKIIGDRSFSKNKKIVKALGTLLIKYQHLNKIAGIIKHIPGHGAATSDSHKKMPKVFLSKKKLNKINLFPFKFSKAKFAMTAHILYTIYDKKNVATFSKKIIKNIIRKKIGFKGILMSDDISMKALKYDLVTNAKKSLAAGCNLVLYCA
;
A
#
# COMPACT_ATOMS: atom_id res chain seq x y z
N THR A 1 9.48 -21.84 -7.93
CA THR A 1 10.59 -21.42 -7.04
C THR A 1 11.01 -22.58 -6.16
N GLN A 2 12.28 -22.62 -5.73
CA GLN A 2 12.80 -23.60 -4.76
C GLN A 2 11.97 -23.61 -3.47
N ILE A 3 11.58 -22.42 -2.97
CA ILE A 3 10.72 -22.28 -1.77
C ILE A 3 9.43 -23.10 -1.88
N LYS A 4 8.73 -23.06 -3.02
CA LYS A 4 7.51 -23.85 -3.22
C LYS A 4 7.75 -25.34 -3.27
N LYS A 5 8.93 -25.78 -3.74
CA LYS A 5 9.37 -27.18 -3.70
C LYS A 5 9.68 -27.61 -2.26
N LEU A 6 10.47 -26.81 -1.53
CA LEU A 6 10.84 -27.09 -0.13
C LEU A 6 9.64 -27.16 0.79
N THR A 7 8.70 -26.22 0.65
CA THR A 7 7.47 -26.16 1.47
C THR A 7 6.40 -27.15 1.02
N LYS A 8 6.62 -27.88 -0.07
CA LYS A 8 5.60 -28.75 -0.73
C LYS A 8 4.25 -28.03 -0.97
N ASN A 9 4.27 -26.70 -1.02
CA ASN A 9 3.08 -25.86 -1.17
C ASN A 9 3.15 -24.99 -2.42
N LYS A 10 2.46 -25.37 -3.48
CA LYS A 10 2.38 -24.62 -4.74
C LYS A 10 1.78 -23.22 -4.56
N LYS A 11 1.00 -22.99 -3.49
CA LYS A 11 0.34 -21.73 -3.16
C LYS A 11 1.08 -20.93 -2.07
N PHE A 12 2.28 -21.36 -1.67
CA PHE A 12 3.07 -20.64 -0.67
C PHE A 12 3.13 -19.14 -1.02
N PRO A 13 2.82 -18.23 -0.06
CA PRO A 13 2.81 -16.79 -0.32
C PRO A 13 4.22 -16.27 -0.54
N ILE A 14 4.46 -15.65 -1.70
CA ILE A 14 5.71 -14.97 -2.04
C ILE A 14 5.35 -13.56 -2.46
N ILE A 15 5.86 -12.59 -1.68
CA ILE A 15 5.58 -11.16 -1.82
C ILE A 15 6.75 -10.47 -2.51
N ILE A 16 6.43 -9.48 -3.33
CA ILE A 16 7.41 -8.56 -3.93
C ILE A 16 6.93 -7.11 -3.80
N ASP A 17 7.86 -6.17 -3.69
CA ASP A 17 7.64 -4.75 -3.91
C ASP A 17 8.03 -4.40 -5.36
N GLU A 18 7.08 -4.54 -6.27
CA GLU A 18 7.26 -4.14 -7.66
C GLU A 18 6.23 -3.06 -8.01
N GLU A 19 6.57 -1.79 -7.69
CA GLU A 19 5.73 -0.61 -7.93
C GLU A 19 6.07 0.08 -9.25
N GLY A 20 7.23 -0.24 -9.81
CA GLY A 20 7.84 0.41 -10.96
C GLY A 20 8.89 1.46 -10.59
N LYS A 21 9.75 1.83 -11.56
CA LYS A 21 10.80 2.83 -11.46
C LYS A 21 11.68 2.67 -10.22
N ARG A 22 11.58 3.60 -9.24
CA ARG A 22 12.45 3.62 -8.04
C ARG A 22 12.16 2.50 -7.03
N VAL A 23 10.95 1.96 -7.03
CA VAL A 23 10.57 0.82 -6.18
C VAL A 23 10.31 -0.38 -7.09
N SER A 24 11.38 -0.94 -7.59
CA SER A 24 11.38 -2.14 -8.43
C SER A 24 12.48 -3.09 -7.99
N ARG A 25 12.14 -4.38 -7.90
CA ARG A 25 13.05 -5.48 -7.63
C ARG A 25 13.43 -6.22 -8.93
N LEU A 26 12.72 -5.90 -10.02
CA LEU A 26 12.88 -6.55 -11.32
C LEU A 26 13.53 -5.62 -12.36
N LYS A 27 14.33 -4.65 -11.94
CA LYS A 27 14.96 -3.64 -12.82
C LYS A 27 15.73 -4.27 -13.99
N ASN A 28 16.39 -5.39 -13.77
CA ASN A 28 17.15 -6.10 -14.81
C ASN A 28 16.25 -6.86 -15.80
N MET A 29 14.98 -7.07 -15.46
CA MET A 29 14.00 -7.78 -16.31
C MET A 29 12.95 -6.83 -16.88
N LEU A 30 12.69 -5.73 -16.18
CA LEU A 30 11.65 -4.75 -16.49
C LEU A 30 12.26 -3.35 -16.44
N ASN A 31 12.87 -2.93 -17.55
CA ASN A 31 13.34 -1.55 -17.67
C ASN A 31 12.19 -0.67 -18.16
N HIS A 32 11.34 -0.20 -17.23
CA HIS A 32 10.27 0.72 -17.56
C HIS A 32 10.21 1.90 -16.59
N ASN A 33 9.89 3.07 -17.12
CA ASN A 33 9.70 4.30 -16.36
C ASN A 33 8.23 4.55 -15.97
N MET A 34 7.36 3.54 -16.10
CA MET A 34 5.93 3.65 -15.80
C MET A 34 5.71 3.63 -14.31
N THR A 35 5.40 4.79 -13.75
CA THR A 35 5.06 4.98 -12.33
C THR A 35 3.55 5.06 -12.14
N ALA A 36 3.07 4.99 -10.89
CA ALA A 36 1.67 5.26 -10.62
C ALA A 36 1.25 6.66 -11.07
N SER A 37 2.12 7.68 -10.87
CA SER A 37 1.84 9.05 -11.31
C SER A 37 1.78 9.18 -12.84
N PHE A 38 2.55 8.39 -13.61
CA PHE A 38 2.42 8.35 -15.06
C PHE A 38 0.98 7.97 -15.46
N PHE A 39 0.44 6.88 -14.91
CA PHE A 39 -0.94 6.47 -15.20
C PHE A 39 -1.97 7.46 -14.65
N GLY A 40 -1.68 8.11 -13.53
CA GLY A 40 -2.54 9.16 -12.97
C GLY A 40 -2.65 10.38 -13.87
N ASN A 41 -1.55 10.82 -14.48
CA ASN A 41 -1.52 11.92 -15.45
C ASN A 41 -2.24 11.51 -16.73
N LEU A 42 -1.89 10.37 -17.30
CA LEU A 42 -2.55 9.83 -18.49
C LEU A 42 -4.07 9.69 -18.31
N TYR A 43 -4.54 9.32 -17.10
CA TYR A 43 -5.97 9.25 -16.80
C TYR A 43 -6.66 10.62 -16.80
N GLN A 44 -5.94 11.69 -16.51
CA GLN A 44 -6.47 13.07 -16.57
C GLN A 44 -6.53 13.57 -18.02
N GLU A 45 -5.59 13.18 -18.86
CA GLU A 45 -5.50 13.56 -20.27
C GLU A 45 -6.51 12.77 -21.11
N ASP A 46 -6.43 11.44 -21.07
CA ASP A 46 -7.36 10.52 -21.74
C ASP A 46 -7.65 9.31 -20.87
N LYS A 47 -8.83 9.33 -20.28
CA LYS A 47 -9.28 8.27 -19.38
C LYS A 47 -9.40 6.91 -20.06
N ASN A 48 -9.95 6.86 -21.28
CA ASN A 48 -10.22 5.59 -21.97
C ASN A 48 -8.93 4.96 -22.45
N PHE A 49 -8.06 5.75 -23.05
CA PHE A 49 -6.72 5.34 -23.46
C PHE A 49 -5.91 4.86 -22.25
N CYS A 50 -5.91 5.61 -21.15
CA CYS A 50 -5.24 5.21 -19.91
C CYS A 50 -5.73 3.86 -19.39
N ILE A 51 -7.05 3.65 -19.32
CA ILE A 51 -7.61 2.38 -18.82
C ILE A 51 -7.13 1.20 -19.67
N ASN A 52 -7.09 1.37 -20.99
CA ASN A 52 -6.64 0.31 -21.91
C ASN A 52 -5.14 0.00 -21.69
N ILE A 53 -4.28 1.02 -21.76
CA ILE A 53 -2.83 0.86 -21.57
C ILE A 53 -2.52 0.30 -20.17
N TYR A 54 -3.16 0.81 -19.14
CA TYR A 54 -2.94 0.34 -17.76
C TYR A 54 -3.37 -1.11 -17.56
N LYS A 55 -4.45 -1.54 -18.20
CA LYS A 55 -4.86 -2.94 -18.23
C LYS A 55 -3.75 -3.82 -18.82
N HIS A 56 -3.24 -3.47 -20.00
CA HIS A 56 -2.16 -4.23 -20.65
C HIS A 56 -0.89 -4.26 -19.80
N TYR A 57 -0.50 -3.14 -19.20
CA TYR A 57 0.61 -3.07 -18.26
C TYR A 57 0.43 -4.05 -17.09
N ILE A 58 -0.73 -4.02 -16.42
CA ILE A 58 -1.00 -4.91 -15.28
C ILE A 58 -0.96 -6.39 -15.71
N LEU A 59 -1.53 -6.73 -16.87
CA LEU A 59 -1.53 -8.10 -17.37
C LEU A 59 -0.12 -8.60 -17.67
N SER A 60 0.72 -7.77 -18.30
CA SER A 60 2.11 -8.07 -18.60
C SER A 60 2.94 -8.27 -17.34
N LEU A 61 2.82 -7.35 -16.37
CA LEU A 61 3.48 -7.47 -15.06
C LEU A 61 3.06 -8.77 -14.35
N ASN A 62 1.76 -9.05 -14.29
CA ASN A 62 1.26 -10.27 -13.66
C ASN A 62 1.79 -11.54 -14.32
N LYS A 63 1.92 -11.56 -15.65
CA LYS A 63 2.50 -12.69 -16.41
C LYS A 63 3.94 -12.95 -15.98
N ILE A 64 4.75 -11.90 -15.83
CA ILE A 64 6.14 -11.98 -15.39
C ILE A 64 6.21 -12.49 -13.94
N LEU A 65 5.45 -11.88 -13.03
CA LEU A 65 5.41 -12.29 -11.62
C LEU A 65 5.05 -13.77 -11.47
N LYS A 66 4.05 -14.24 -12.21
CA LYS A 66 3.68 -15.67 -12.21
C LYS A 66 4.79 -16.57 -12.73
N LYS A 67 5.48 -16.17 -13.81
CA LYS A 67 6.59 -16.94 -14.40
C LYS A 67 7.72 -17.15 -13.40
N ILE A 68 8.04 -16.14 -12.58
CA ILE A 68 9.05 -16.25 -11.52
C ILE A 68 8.52 -16.79 -10.19
N GLY A 69 7.21 -17.13 -10.14
CA GLY A 69 6.58 -17.80 -9.01
C GLY A 69 6.06 -16.90 -7.90
N ILE A 70 6.03 -15.58 -8.10
CA ILE A 70 5.46 -14.59 -7.18
C ILE A 70 3.93 -14.61 -7.32
N ASN A 71 3.22 -14.52 -6.19
CA ASN A 71 1.78 -14.53 -6.13
C ASN A 71 1.15 -13.38 -5.33
N ILE A 72 1.98 -12.51 -4.75
CA ILE A 72 1.54 -11.30 -4.06
C ILE A 72 2.45 -10.13 -4.50
N ASN A 73 1.86 -8.99 -4.91
CA ASN A 73 2.61 -7.76 -5.15
C ASN A 73 2.09 -6.64 -4.24
N SER A 74 3.00 -5.91 -3.60
CA SER A 74 2.63 -4.88 -2.63
C SER A 74 2.23 -3.56 -3.29
N ILE A 75 1.31 -3.63 -4.23
CA ILE A 75 0.59 -2.54 -4.89
C ILE A 75 -0.92 -2.79 -4.86
N PRO A 76 -1.75 -1.73 -5.00
CA PRO A 76 -1.43 -0.32 -5.29
C PRO A 76 -1.10 0.53 -4.06
N VAL A 77 -0.34 1.60 -4.28
CA VAL A 77 -0.22 2.72 -3.35
C VAL A 77 -1.47 3.59 -3.50
N LEU A 78 -2.34 3.62 -2.48
CA LEU A 78 -3.60 4.39 -2.48
C LEU A 78 -3.48 5.73 -1.74
N ASP A 79 -2.26 6.15 -1.45
CA ASP A 79 -1.98 7.44 -0.82
C ASP A 79 -2.30 8.56 -1.79
N VAL A 80 -3.08 9.55 -1.33
CA VAL A 80 -3.47 10.72 -2.14
C VAL A 80 -2.48 11.84 -1.91
N LEU A 81 -1.79 12.31 -2.95
CA LEU A 81 -0.85 13.42 -2.84
C LEU A 81 -1.54 14.71 -2.37
N ARG A 82 -0.80 15.50 -1.60
CA ARG A 82 -1.13 16.87 -1.21
C ARG A 82 0.06 17.76 -1.53
N HIS A 83 -0.11 19.07 -1.43
CA HIS A 83 0.97 20.02 -1.69
C HIS A 83 2.25 19.70 -0.89
N ASN A 84 2.10 19.35 0.38
CA ASN A 84 3.21 19.08 1.30
C ASN A 84 3.43 17.57 1.57
N THR A 85 2.95 16.68 0.70
CA THR A 85 3.22 15.25 0.85
C THR A 85 4.73 15.01 0.72
N ASN A 86 5.29 14.21 1.63
CA ASN A 86 6.71 13.85 1.56
C ASN A 86 7.03 13.14 0.24
N LYS A 87 8.22 13.45 -0.33
CA LYS A 87 8.70 12.90 -1.60
C LYS A 87 8.85 11.37 -1.59
N ILE A 88 8.87 10.72 -0.40
CA ILE A 88 8.90 9.26 -0.29
C ILE A 88 7.66 8.61 -0.93
N ILE A 89 6.52 9.29 -0.94
CA ILE A 89 5.35 8.86 -1.71
C ILE A 89 5.49 9.32 -3.16
N GLY A 90 5.60 10.62 -3.42
CA GLY A 90 5.89 11.18 -4.74
C GLY A 90 5.18 10.46 -5.89
N ASP A 91 5.96 10.01 -6.87
CA ASP A 91 5.51 9.31 -8.07
C ASP A 91 4.94 7.89 -7.84
N ARG A 92 5.02 7.36 -6.63
CA ARG A 92 4.36 6.12 -6.21
C ARG A 92 2.84 6.28 -6.08
N SER A 93 2.35 7.51 -5.89
CA SER A 93 0.90 7.81 -5.88
C SER A 93 0.40 8.12 -7.29
N PHE A 94 -0.81 7.71 -7.60
CA PHE A 94 -1.46 8.01 -8.87
C PHE A 94 -1.75 9.51 -9.04
N SER A 95 -2.22 10.22 -7.99
CA SER A 95 -2.70 11.59 -8.17
C SER A 95 -2.94 12.33 -6.85
N LYS A 96 -3.10 13.66 -6.96
CA LYS A 96 -3.73 14.52 -5.95
C LYS A 96 -5.26 14.33 -5.90
N ASN A 97 -5.85 13.80 -6.96
CA ASN A 97 -7.29 13.54 -7.03
C ASN A 97 -7.62 12.14 -6.48
N LYS A 98 -8.27 12.11 -5.32
CA LYS A 98 -8.69 10.87 -4.64
C LYS A 98 -9.57 9.94 -5.50
N LYS A 99 -10.35 10.49 -6.47
CA LYS A 99 -11.21 9.69 -7.37
C LYS A 99 -10.36 8.92 -8.37
N ILE A 100 -9.30 9.55 -8.91
CA ILE A 100 -8.33 8.90 -9.82
C ILE A 100 -7.57 7.81 -9.06
N VAL A 101 -7.04 8.11 -7.86
CA VAL A 101 -6.36 7.11 -7.01
C VAL A 101 -7.25 5.91 -6.77
N LYS A 102 -8.53 6.13 -6.43
CA LYS A 102 -9.49 5.04 -6.24
C LYS A 102 -9.77 4.26 -7.52
N ALA A 103 -9.98 4.94 -8.64
CA ALA A 103 -10.31 4.31 -9.93
C ALA A 103 -9.18 3.39 -10.40
N LEU A 104 -7.95 3.91 -10.48
CA LEU A 104 -6.78 3.15 -10.92
C LEU A 104 -6.40 2.04 -9.92
N GLY A 105 -6.47 2.32 -8.62
CA GLY A 105 -6.25 1.30 -7.60
C GLY A 105 -7.26 0.17 -7.66
N THR A 106 -8.54 0.47 -7.90
CA THR A 106 -9.59 -0.55 -8.07
C THR A 106 -9.36 -1.39 -9.32
N LEU A 107 -8.96 -0.74 -10.43
CA LEU A 107 -8.65 -1.42 -11.69
C LEU A 107 -7.48 -2.40 -11.51
N LEU A 108 -6.42 -1.97 -10.84
CA LEU A 108 -5.25 -2.80 -10.54
C LEU A 108 -5.64 -4.03 -9.74
N ILE A 109 -6.33 -3.87 -8.62
CA ILE A 109 -6.78 -5.00 -7.78
C ILE A 109 -7.66 -5.97 -8.56
N LYS A 110 -8.56 -5.46 -9.43
CA LYS A 110 -9.40 -6.29 -10.30
C LYS A 110 -8.56 -7.18 -11.20
N TYR A 111 -7.61 -6.61 -11.97
CA TYR A 111 -6.82 -7.38 -12.92
C TYR A 111 -5.75 -8.26 -12.26
N GLN A 112 -5.20 -7.86 -11.11
CA GLN A 112 -4.37 -8.76 -10.31
C GLN A 112 -5.16 -9.98 -9.86
N HIS A 113 -6.35 -9.76 -9.30
CA HIS A 113 -7.21 -10.86 -8.82
C HIS A 113 -7.58 -11.85 -9.95
N LEU A 114 -8.00 -11.35 -11.12
CA LEU A 114 -8.31 -12.17 -12.29
C LEU A 114 -7.09 -13.01 -12.73
N ASN A 115 -5.88 -12.52 -12.49
CA ASN A 115 -4.64 -13.22 -12.81
C ASN A 115 -4.06 -14.01 -11.64
N LYS A 116 -4.82 -14.25 -10.56
CA LYS A 116 -4.37 -15.00 -9.38
C LYS A 116 -3.12 -14.42 -8.72
N ILE A 117 -2.90 -13.12 -8.84
CA ILE A 117 -1.96 -12.32 -8.06
C ILE A 117 -2.76 -11.58 -6.99
N ALA A 118 -2.31 -11.59 -5.75
CA ALA A 118 -2.92 -10.78 -4.71
C ALA A 118 -2.23 -9.41 -4.63
N GLY A 119 -3.04 -8.34 -4.55
CA GLY A 119 -2.52 -6.99 -4.31
C GLY A 119 -2.60 -6.62 -2.83
N ILE A 120 -1.68 -5.76 -2.40
CA ILE A 120 -1.67 -5.16 -1.06
C ILE A 120 -1.92 -3.67 -1.19
N ILE A 121 -3.06 -3.19 -0.73
CA ILE A 121 -3.33 -1.74 -0.69
C ILE A 121 -2.54 -1.08 0.43
N LYS A 122 -1.85 0.03 0.13
CA LYS A 122 -0.98 0.72 1.08
C LYS A 122 -0.97 2.24 0.89
N HIS A 123 -0.63 2.99 1.94
CA HIS A 123 -0.40 2.64 3.33
C HIS A 123 -1.60 3.06 4.16
N ILE A 124 -2.45 2.11 4.54
CA ILE A 124 -3.72 2.39 5.22
C ILE A 124 -3.49 2.98 6.64
N PRO A 125 -4.18 4.03 7.03
CA PRO A 125 -5.34 4.70 6.43
C PRO A 125 -5.03 5.88 5.50
N GLY A 126 -3.81 6.02 4.98
CA GLY A 126 -3.41 6.98 3.95
C GLY A 126 -2.22 7.85 4.33
N HIS A 127 -1.05 7.62 3.71
CA HIS A 127 0.22 8.29 4.00
C HIS A 127 0.31 9.70 3.42
N GLY A 128 -0.51 10.07 2.44
CA GLY A 128 -0.37 11.31 1.67
C GLY A 128 -0.52 12.61 2.47
N ALA A 129 -0.98 12.56 3.73
CA ALA A 129 -1.01 13.72 4.62
C ALA A 129 0.27 13.92 5.45
N ALA A 130 1.21 12.99 5.41
CA ALA A 130 2.46 13.07 6.14
C ALA A 130 3.49 13.93 5.41
N THR A 131 4.14 14.82 6.15
CA THR A 131 5.16 15.74 5.63
C THR A 131 6.59 15.23 5.85
N SER A 132 6.75 14.13 6.60
CA SER A 132 8.05 13.52 6.88
C SER A 132 8.10 12.06 6.45
N ASP A 133 9.33 11.58 6.23
CA ASP A 133 9.64 10.23 5.81
C ASP A 133 9.61 9.27 7.01
N SER A 134 8.81 8.21 6.93
CA SER A 134 8.69 7.18 7.96
C SER A 134 9.94 6.30 8.09
N HIS A 135 10.80 6.25 7.07
CA HIS A 135 12.10 5.57 7.18
C HIS A 135 13.09 6.33 8.07
N LYS A 136 12.93 7.66 8.22
CA LYS A 136 13.86 8.52 8.95
C LYS A 136 13.37 8.90 10.33
N LYS A 137 12.08 9.18 10.49
CA LYS A 137 11.46 9.60 11.76
C LYS A 137 9.97 9.32 11.76
N MET A 138 9.33 9.34 12.92
CA MET A 138 7.90 9.16 13.08
C MET A 138 7.11 10.36 12.50
N PRO A 139 6.36 10.16 11.39
CA PRO A 139 5.54 11.22 10.82
C PRO A 139 4.31 11.49 11.70
N LYS A 140 3.93 12.78 11.79
CA LYS A 140 2.72 13.21 12.51
C LYS A 140 1.75 13.88 11.55
N VAL A 141 0.45 13.62 11.73
CA VAL A 141 -0.62 14.22 10.93
C VAL A 141 -1.62 14.90 11.85
N PHE A 142 -1.78 16.24 11.66
CA PHE A 142 -2.62 17.11 12.49
C PHE A 142 -3.95 17.52 11.79
N LEU A 143 -4.38 16.79 10.79
CA LEU A 143 -5.58 17.13 10.04
C LEU A 143 -6.86 16.78 10.80
N SER A 144 -7.93 17.55 10.57
CA SER A 144 -9.25 17.26 11.13
C SER A 144 -9.82 15.94 10.60
N LYS A 145 -10.70 15.31 11.39
CA LYS A 145 -11.42 14.08 10.99
C LYS A 145 -12.14 14.25 9.63
N LYS A 146 -12.75 15.42 9.37
CA LYS A 146 -13.45 15.73 8.11
C LYS A 146 -12.50 15.68 6.92
N LYS A 147 -11.32 16.32 7.01
CA LYS A 147 -10.31 16.33 5.94
C LYS A 147 -9.71 14.94 5.70
N LEU A 148 -9.37 14.17 6.75
CA LEU A 148 -8.88 12.81 6.63
C LEU A 148 -9.91 11.89 5.96
N ASN A 149 -11.16 11.93 6.42
CA ASN A 149 -12.23 11.11 5.88
C ASN A 149 -12.53 11.40 4.42
N LYS A 150 -12.54 12.69 4.05
CA LYS A 150 -12.89 13.14 2.70
C LYS A 150 -11.83 12.79 1.67
N ILE A 151 -10.57 12.75 2.05
CA ILE A 151 -9.44 12.59 1.12
C ILE A 151 -8.66 11.30 1.37
N ASN A 152 -8.01 11.16 2.54
CA ASN A 152 -7.07 10.08 2.78
C ASN A 152 -7.73 8.70 2.85
N LEU A 153 -8.84 8.58 3.58
CA LEU A 153 -9.55 7.29 3.72
C LEU A 153 -10.32 6.89 2.46
N PHE A 154 -10.64 7.85 1.58
CA PHE A 154 -11.56 7.64 0.47
C PHE A 154 -11.13 6.54 -0.51
N PRO A 155 -9.86 6.47 -0.97
CA PRO A 155 -9.45 5.43 -1.92
C PRO A 155 -9.49 4.01 -1.33
N PHE A 156 -9.31 3.87 -0.02
CA PHE A 156 -9.31 2.58 0.66
C PHE A 156 -10.71 2.00 0.90
N LYS A 157 -11.76 2.86 0.89
CA LYS A 157 -13.12 2.44 1.16
C LYS A 157 -13.64 1.46 0.10
N PHE A 158 -14.23 0.34 0.59
CA PHE A 158 -14.82 -0.71 -0.23
C PHE A 158 -13.84 -1.39 -1.19
N SER A 159 -12.54 -1.34 -0.88
CA SER A 159 -11.55 -2.10 -1.64
C SER A 159 -11.80 -3.61 -1.49
N LYS A 160 -11.74 -4.33 -2.61
CA LYS A 160 -11.81 -5.80 -2.66
C LYS A 160 -10.43 -6.47 -2.50
N ALA A 161 -9.40 -5.72 -2.13
CA ALA A 161 -8.07 -6.26 -1.84
C ALA A 161 -8.13 -7.26 -0.67
N LYS A 162 -7.38 -8.36 -0.80
CA LYS A 162 -7.26 -9.36 0.28
C LYS A 162 -6.31 -8.91 1.37
N PHE A 163 -5.34 -8.06 1.03
CA PHE A 163 -4.30 -7.58 1.93
C PHE A 163 -4.28 -6.05 1.98
N ALA A 164 -3.95 -5.51 3.15
CA ALA A 164 -3.62 -4.10 3.33
C ALA A 164 -2.41 -3.96 4.25
N MET A 165 -1.57 -2.96 3.98
CA MET A 165 -0.39 -2.62 4.77
C MET A 165 -0.63 -1.31 5.51
N THR A 166 -0.34 -1.27 6.82
CA THR A 166 -0.55 -0.09 7.68
C THR A 166 0.52 0.97 7.46
N ALA A 167 0.17 2.24 7.74
CA ALA A 167 1.14 3.34 7.76
C ALA A 167 1.76 3.51 9.16
N HIS A 168 3.09 3.69 9.25
CA HIS A 168 3.76 4.08 10.49
C HIS A 168 3.63 5.58 10.76
N ILE A 169 2.38 6.05 10.92
CA ILE A 169 2.03 7.46 11.09
C ILE A 169 1.21 7.68 12.35
N LEU A 170 1.53 8.74 13.09
CA LEU A 170 0.75 9.23 14.21
C LEU A 170 -0.35 10.17 13.72
N TYR A 171 -1.59 9.72 13.69
CA TYR A 171 -2.76 10.56 13.40
C TYR A 171 -3.32 11.11 14.70
N THR A 172 -2.85 12.29 15.11
CA THR A 172 -3.11 12.86 16.44
C THR A 172 -4.58 13.02 16.77
N ILE A 173 -5.43 13.22 15.77
CA ILE A 173 -6.88 13.35 15.92
C ILE A 173 -7.58 12.01 16.26
N TYR A 174 -6.96 10.87 15.99
CA TYR A 174 -7.50 9.54 16.29
C TYR A 174 -6.79 8.89 17.48
N ASP A 175 -5.46 9.02 17.55
CA ASP A 175 -4.64 8.52 18.65
C ASP A 175 -3.44 9.47 18.85
N LYS A 176 -3.29 10.02 20.05
CA LYS A 176 -2.21 10.96 20.37
C LYS A 176 -0.89 10.26 20.73
N LYS A 177 -0.92 8.95 21.02
CA LYS A 177 0.23 8.20 21.56
C LYS A 177 0.82 7.21 20.56
N ASN A 178 -0.03 6.53 19.78
CA ASN A 178 0.38 5.39 18.96
C ASN A 178 0.26 5.71 17.46
N VAL A 179 1.27 5.30 16.68
CA VAL A 179 1.16 5.24 15.22
C VAL A 179 0.05 4.29 14.79
N ALA A 180 -0.47 4.43 13.56
CA ALA A 180 -1.61 3.64 13.12
C ALA A 180 -1.39 2.13 13.27
N THR A 181 -0.16 1.65 13.03
CA THR A 181 0.23 0.24 13.19
C THR A 181 0.07 -0.28 14.61
N PHE A 182 0.30 0.57 15.62
CA PHE A 182 0.20 0.21 17.05
C PHE A 182 -1.12 0.66 17.70
N SER A 183 -2.01 1.29 16.94
CA SER A 183 -3.23 1.86 17.49
C SER A 183 -4.44 0.95 17.31
N LYS A 184 -4.81 0.23 18.37
CA LYS A 184 -6.07 -0.55 18.43
C LYS A 184 -7.29 0.31 18.05
N LYS A 185 -7.28 1.62 18.44
CA LYS A 185 -8.35 2.57 18.11
C LYS A 185 -8.44 2.81 16.60
N ILE A 186 -7.30 3.06 15.93
CA ILE A 186 -7.25 3.30 14.47
C ILE A 186 -7.61 2.02 13.74
N ILE A 187 -7.02 0.88 14.11
CA ILE A 187 -7.31 -0.39 13.45
C ILE A 187 -8.79 -0.73 13.58
N LYS A 188 -9.35 -0.76 14.79
CA LYS A 188 -10.75 -1.13 15.03
C LYS A 188 -11.74 -0.13 14.40
N ASN A 189 -11.58 1.17 14.70
CA ASN A 189 -12.62 2.17 14.38
C ASN A 189 -12.45 2.79 13.00
N ILE A 190 -11.19 2.94 12.51
CA ILE A 190 -10.96 3.58 11.22
C ILE A 190 -10.78 2.52 10.13
N ILE A 191 -9.84 1.58 10.29
CA ILE A 191 -9.54 0.60 9.23
C ILE A 191 -10.67 -0.41 9.09
N ARG A 192 -11.07 -1.07 10.20
CA ARG A 192 -12.10 -2.11 10.15
C ARG A 192 -13.53 -1.56 9.99
N LYS A 193 -13.92 -0.57 10.82
CA LYS A 193 -15.29 -0.04 10.79
C LYS A 193 -15.50 1.01 9.69
N LYS A 194 -14.70 2.09 9.66
CA LYS A 194 -14.98 3.26 8.80
C LYS A 194 -14.55 3.07 7.35
N ILE A 195 -13.41 2.46 7.10
CA ILE A 195 -12.95 2.06 5.75
C ILE A 195 -13.67 0.79 5.31
N GLY A 196 -14.00 -0.09 6.25
CA GLY A 196 -14.67 -1.37 5.99
C GLY A 196 -13.72 -2.45 5.46
N PHE A 197 -12.41 -2.36 5.75
CA PHE A 197 -11.45 -3.36 5.31
C PHE A 197 -11.56 -4.64 6.15
N LYS A 198 -11.90 -5.76 5.52
CA LYS A 198 -12.12 -7.07 6.17
C LYS A 198 -11.00 -8.07 5.94
N GLY A 199 -10.04 -7.77 5.04
CA GLY A 199 -8.95 -8.68 4.68
C GLY A 199 -7.85 -8.77 5.73
N ILE A 200 -6.74 -9.40 5.35
CA ILE A 200 -5.54 -9.55 6.17
C ILE A 200 -4.82 -8.20 6.25
N LEU A 201 -4.65 -7.70 7.46
CA LEU A 201 -3.94 -6.46 7.74
C LEU A 201 -2.52 -6.79 8.19
N MET A 202 -1.53 -6.25 7.49
CA MET A 202 -0.13 -6.40 7.86
C MET A 202 0.47 -5.06 8.27
N SER A 203 1.53 -5.08 9.08
CA SER A 203 2.32 -3.89 9.32
C SER A 203 3.08 -3.49 8.05
N ASP A 204 3.52 -2.25 7.93
CA ASP A 204 4.71 -1.91 7.14
C ASP A 204 5.95 -2.48 7.85
N ASP A 205 7.13 -2.34 7.26
CA ASP A 205 8.37 -2.89 7.81
C ASP A 205 8.62 -2.41 9.24
N ILE A 206 8.65 -3.37 10.18
CA ILE A 206 8.83 -3.07 11.60
C ILE A 206 10.24 -2.61 11.97
N SER A 207 11.21 -2.66 11.05
CA SER A 207 12.57 -2.12 11.25
C SER A 207 12.68 -0.61 10.98
N MET A 208 11.64 0.01 10.42
CA MET A 208 11.64 1.43 10.08
C MET A 208 11.79 2.34 11.30
N LYS A 209 12.60 3.40 11.18
CA LYS A 209 12.89 4.36 12.27
C LYS A 209 11.68 5.16 12.76
N ALA A 210 10.54 5.09 12.09
CA ALA A 210 9.26 5.62 12.59
C ALA A 210 8.78 4.90 13.85
N LEU A 211 9.23 3.67 14.09
CA LEU A 211 8.92 2.88 15.28
C LEU A 211 10.06 3.01 16.30
N LYS A 212 9.69 3.08 17.59
CA LYS A 212 10.62 3.48 18.66
C LYS A 212 11.21 2.31 19.45
N TYR A 213 10.67 1.10 19.26
CA TYR A 213 11.02 -0.05 20.08
C TYR A 213 11.92 -1.02 19.29
N ASP A 214 12.46 -2.02 19.95
CA ASP A 214 13.13 -3.14 19.31
C ASP A 214 12.16 -3.97 18.42
N LEU A 215 12.70 -4.80 17.56
CA LEU A 215 11.91 -5.58 16.58
C LEU A 215 10.84 -6.47 17.23
N VAL A 216 11.18 -7.14 18.33
CA VAL A 216 10.26 -8.04 19.04
C VAL A 216 9.10 -7.26 19.63
N THR A 217 9.40 -6.13 20.27
CA THR A 217 8.39 -5.23 20.85
C THR A 217 7.53 -4.60 19.74
N ASN A 218 8.12 -4.17 18.62
CA ASN A 218 7.38 -3.65 17.46
C ASN A 218 6.42 -4.72 16.91
N ALA A 219 6.86 -5.97 16.76
CA ALA A 219 6.02 -7.08 16.33
C ALA A 219 4.86 -7.34 17.29
N LYS A 220 5.14 -7.49 18.58
CA LYS A 220 4.12 -7.71 19.63
C LYS A 220 3.08 -6.59 19.65
N LYS A 221 3.50 -5.32 19.58
CA LYS A 221 2.59 -4.16 19.56
C LYS A 221 1.73 -4.13 18.29
N SER A 222 2.27 -4.46 17.12
CA SER A 222 1.51 -4.54 15.88
C SER A 222 0.40 -5.58 15.94
N LEU A 223 0.74 -6.79 16.38
CA LEU A 223 -0.23 -7.88 16.53
C LEU A 223 -1.28 -7.56 17.61
N ALA A 224 -0.87 -7.07 18.77
CA ALA A 224 -1.79 -6.68 19.86
C ALA A 224 -2.74 -5.54 19.45
N ALA A 225 -2.32 -4.67 18.53
CA ALA A 225 -3.17 -3.62 17.99
C ALA A 225 -4.22 -4.13 16.99
N GLY A 226 -4.03 -5.32 16.40
CA GLY A 226 -4.96 -5.96 15.48
C GLY A 226 -4.45 -6.15 14.05
N CYS A 227 -3.13 -6.04 13.82
CA CYS A 227 -2.51 -6.57 12.61
C CYS A 227 -2.55 -8.11 12.65
N ASN A 228 -2.76 -8.73 11.50
CA ASN A 228 -2.75 -10.19 11.36
C ASN A 228 -1.34 -10.72 11.06
N LEU A 229 -0.51 -9.89 10.44
CA LEU A 229 0.87 -10.20 10.06
C LEU A 229 1.77 -9.01 10.37
N VAL A 230 3.03 -9.28 10.58
CA VAL A 230 4.10 -8.27 10.64
C VAL A 230 5.07 -8.49 9.49
N LEU A 231 5.51 -7.37 8.89
CA LEU A 231 6.53 -7.38 7.84
C LEU A 231 7.87 -6.97 8.46
N TYR A 232 8.90 -7.75 8.18
CA TYR A 232 10.29 -7.42 8.47
C TYR A 232 11.11 -7.54 7.20
N CYS A 233 11.83 -6.49 6.85
CA CYS A 233 12.74 -6.44 5.71
C CYS A 233 14.17 -6.31 6.27
N ALA A 234 14.94 -7.41 6.23
CA ALA A 234 16.35 -7.41 6.61
C ALA A 234 17.20 -6.74 5.53
#